data_805c6368d5af170b5052b8b01d95711c
#
_entry.id   805c6368d5af170b5052b8b01d95711c
#
_cell.length_a   1.000
_cell.length_b   1.000
_cell.length_c   1.000
_cell.angle_alpha   90.00
_cell.angle_beta   90.00
_cell.angle_gamma   90.00
#
_symmetry.space_group_name_H-M   'P 1'
#
loop_
_entity.id
_entity.type
_entity.pdbx_description
1 polymer ?
#
loop_
_entity_poly.entity_id
_entity_poly.type
_entity_poly.pdbx_seq_one_letter_code
_entity_poly.pdbx_strand_id
1 'polypeptide(L)'
;MKQQDKPIIYQVIPRLFGNMNDRCVKNGSLAENGSGKFSSFTHTALKSIKELGVTHIWYTGIIEHATKTDYSAYNIRRDHTAIVKGKAGSPYAIKDYYDVDPDLADDVPNRMAEFEALIERTHKAGLKVIIDFV
;
A
#
# COMPACT_ATOMS: atom_id res chain seq x y z
N MET A 1 10.07 -31.76 -19.07
CA MET A 1 9.87 -30.93 -17.85
C MET A 1 9.76 -29.45 -18.27
N LYS A 2 8.66 -28.78 -18.02
CA LYS A 2 8.62 -27.34 -18.17
C LYS A 2 9.56 -26.76 -17.12
N GLN A 3 10.60 -26.07 -17.55
CA GLN A 3 11.47 -25.30 -16.66
C GLN A 3 10.57 -24.30 -15.94
N GLN A 4 10.44 -24.45 -14.64
CA GLN A 4 9.64 -23.53 -13.83
C GLN A 4 10.46 -22.25 -13.75
N ASP A 5 10.03 -21.21 -14.44
CA ASP A 5 10.71 -19.93 -14.42
C ASP A 5 10.81 -19.43 -12.99
N LYS A 6 12.02 -19.04 -12.59
CA LYS A 6 12.25 -18.50 -11.25
C LYS A 6 11.42 -17.24 -11.06
N PRO A 7 10.74 -17.09 -9.91
CA PRO A 7 10.03 -15.84 -9.61
C PRO A 7 11.03 -14.69 -9.47
N ILE A 8 10.73 -13.56 -10.11
CA ILE A 8 11.45 -12.29 -9.96
C ILE A 8 10.48 -11.35 -9.30
N ILE A 9 10.80 -10.94 -8.07
CA ILE A 9 9.90 -10.18 -7.21
C ILE A 9 10.37 -8.72 -7.14
N TYR A 10 9.46 -7.80 -7.45
CA TYR A 10 9.63 -6.37 -7.21
C TYR A 10 8.87 -5.99 -5.95
N GLN A 11 9.60 -5.72 -4.87
CA GLN A 11 9.01 -5.22 -3.63
C GLN A 11 8.84 -3.70 -3.70
N VAL A 12 7.70 -3.22 -3.27
CA VAL A 12 7.37 -1.80 -3.24
C VAL A 12 6.58 -1.45 -1.99
N ILE A 13 6.83 -0.28 -1.44
CA ILE A 13 6.05 0.29 -0.34
C ILE A 13 5.05 1.28 -0.93
N PRO A 14 3.75 0.95 -1.00
CA PRO A 14 2.75 1.82 -1.62
C PRO A 14 2.69 3.22 -1.05
N ARG A 15 2.91 3.38 0.26
CA ARG A 15 2.98 4.69 0.91
C ARG A 15 4.00 5.63 0.25
N LEU A 16 5.10 5.10 -0.28
CA LEU A 16 6.17 5.89 -0.90
C LEU A 16 6.03 5.97 -2.41
N PHE A 17 5.50 4.94 -3.05
CA PHE A 17 5.38 4.88 -4.50
C PHE A 17 4.35 5.91 -5.01
N GLY A 18 4.79 6.77 -5.92
CA GLY A 18 3.94 7.82 -6.48
C GLY A 18 3.63 8.99 -5.54
N ASN A 19 4.18 8.99 -4.32
CA ASN A 19 4.09 10.16 -3.45
C ASN A 19 4.99 11.28 -3.99
N MET A 20 4.38 12.35 -4.48
CA MET A 20 5.08 13.51 -5.04
C MET A 20 5.38 14.60 -4.00
N ASN A 21 5.04 14.37 -2.72
CA ASN A 21 5.34 15.30 -1.65
C ASN A 21 6.79 15.08 -1.17
N ASP A 22 7.60 16.11 -1.25
CA ASP A 22 9.05 16.10 -0.90
C ASP A 22 9.37 16.79 0.43
N ARG A 23 8.36 17.19 1.21
CA ARG A 23 8.55 17.96 2.45
C ARG A 23 9.33 17.20 3.53
N CYS A 24 9.18 15.88 3.62
CA CYS A 24 9.92 15.00 4.52
C CYS A 24 9.98 15.49 5.98
N VAL A 25 8.87 15.97 6.51
CA VAL A 25 8.77 16.45 7.89
C VAL A 25 8.95 15.27 8.84
N LYS A 26 9.93 15.35 9.75
CA LYS A 26 10.17 14.31 10.74
C LYS A 26 8.91 14.06 11.59
N ASN A 27 8.41 12.81 11.58
CA ASN A 27 7.14 12.43 12.21
C ASN A 27 5.94 13.28 11.73
N GLY A 28 6.00 13.74 10.48
CA GLY A 28 4.93 14.55 9.88
C GLY A 28 3.61 13.77 9.74
N SER A 29 2.54 14.53 9.73
CA SER A 29 1.19 14.02 9.45
C SER A 29 1.04 13.64 7.97
N LEU A 30 -0.07 12.96 7.66
CA LEU A 30 -0.46 12.68 6.27
C LEU A 30 -0.60 13.96 5.44
N ALA A 31 -1.15 15.04 6.03
CA ALA A 31 -1.27 16.34 5.37
C ALA A 31 0.09 17.00 5.09
N GLU A 32 1.10 16.75 5.93
CA GLU A 32 2.45 17.31 5.75
C GLU A 32 3.29 16.53 4.75
N ASN A 33 3.28 15.21 4.83
CA ASN A 33 4.17 14.34 4.05
C ASN A 33 3.50 13.63 2.88
N GLY A 34 2.17 13.60 2.84
CA GLY A 34 1.42 12.84 1.85
C GLY A 34 1.55 11.32 2.03
N SER A 35 1.02 10.61 1.07
CA SER A 35 1.15 9.15 0.92
C SER A 35 0.97 8.79 -0.55
N GLY A 36 1.68 7.78 -1.02
CA GLY A 36 1.30 7.09 -2.24
C GLY A 36 -0.09 6.46 -2.08
N LYS A 37 -0.74 6.19 -3.20
CA LYS A 37 -2.12 5.70 -3.27
C LYS A 37 -2.20 4.43 -4.11
N PHE A 38 -3.28 3.66 -3.93
CA PHE A 38 -3.58 2.53 -4.82
C PHE A 38 -3.66 2.97 -6.28
N SER A 39 -4.15 4.17 -6.54
CA SER A 39 -4.24 4.77 -7.87
C SER A 39 -2.88 5.18 -8.46
N SER A 40 -1.83 5.31 -7.63
CA SER A 40 -0.47 5.61 -8.11
C SER A 40 0.11 4.51 -9.01
N PHE A 41 -0.35 3.27 -8.83
CA PHE A 41 0.03 2.13 -9.67
C PHE A 41 -0.80 2.11 -10.96
N THR A 42 -0.50 3.07 -11.85
CA THR A 42 -1.16 3.19 -13.15
C THR A 42 -0.78 2.04 -14.09
N HIS A 43 -1.51 1.87 -15.19
CA HIS A 43 -1.13 0.92 -16.25
C HIS A 43 0.30 1.15 -16.76
N THR A 44 0.69 2.41 -16.93
CA THR A 44 2.04 2.77 -17.39
C THR A 44 3.09 2.37 -16.37
N ALA A 45 2.87 2.65 -15.08
CA ALA A 45 3.79 2.27 -14.01
C ALA A 45 3.96 0.74 -13.91
N LEU A 46 2.85 0.00 -13.93
CA LEU A 46 2.87 -1.48 -13.89
C LEU A 46 3.54 -2.08 -15.12
N LYS A 47 3.32 -1.50 -16.30
CA LYS A 47 3.98 -1.91 -17.53
C LYS A 47 5.50 -1.72 -17.43
N SER A 48 5.95 -0.58 -16.94
CA SER A 48 7.38 -0.30 -16.76
C SER A 48 8.03 -1.28 -15.77
N ILE A 49 7.34 -1.64 -14.68
CA ILE A 49 7.81 -2.65 -13.76
C ILE A 49 7.88 -4.03 -14.46
N LYS A 50 6.88 -4.39 -15.24
CA LYS A 50 6.86 -5.66 -16.01
C LYS A 50 8.03 -5.76 -16.99
N GLU A 51 8.37 -4.65 -17.65
CA GLU A 51 9.48 -4.57 -18.62
C GLU A 51 10.86 -4.83 -18.00
N LEU A 52 11.00 -4.76 -16.67
CA LEU A 52 12.20 -5.17 -15.95
C LEU A 52 12.39 -6.71 -15.88
N GLY A 53 11.45 -7.48 -16.41
CA GLY A 53 11.47 -8.94 -16.32
C GLY A 53 10.85 -9.49 -15.04
N VAL A 54 10.15 -8.67 -14.27
CA VAL A 54 9.47 -9.02 -13.02
C VAL A 54 8.27 -9.92 -13.28
N THR A 55 8.08 -10.92 -12.43
CA THR A 55 6.95 -11.85 -12.46
C THR A 55 5.92 -11.57 -11.38
N HIS A 56 6.37 -11.03 -10.25
CA HIS A 56 5.54 -10.73 -9.08
C HIS A 56 5.83 -9.32 -8.58
N ILE A 57 4.78 -8.63 -8.14
CA ILE A 57 4.92 -7.40 -7.37
C ILE A 57 4.48 -7.67 -5.92
N TRP A 58 5.30 -7.27 -4.98
CA TRP A 58 5.04 -7.38 -3.55
C TRP A 58 4.69 -6.00 -3.00
N TYR A 59 3.41 -5.80 -2.74
CA TYR A 59 2.89 -4.59 -2.10
C TYR A 59 3.05 -4.69 -0.59
N THR A 60 4.04 -4.01 -0.03
CA THR A 60 4.33 -4.01 1.41
C THR A 60 3.45 -3.00 2.13
N GLY A 61 2.79 -3.43 3.21
CA GLY A 61 2.02 -2.55 4.09
C GLY A 61 0.62 -2.23 3.57
N ILE A 62 -0.06 -3.19 2.96
CA ILE A 62 -1.44 -3.05 2.47
C ILE A 62 -2.46 -3.21 3.57
N ILE A 63 -2.25 -4.16 4.49
CA ILE A 63 -3.22 -4.49 5.54
C ILE A 63 -3.31 -3.34 6.54
N GLU A 64 -4.52 -3.06 7.04
CA GLU A 64 -4.76 -1.98 8.00
C GLU A 64 -3.86 -2.15 9.23
N HIS A 65 -3.09 -1.11 9.54
CA HIS A 65 -2.18 -1.06 10.68
C HIS A 65 -2.44 0.18 11.55
N ALA A 66 -1.91 0.16 12.76
CA ALA A 66 -2.06 1.27 13.70
C ALA A 66 -1.47 2.58 13.15
N THR A 67 -2.24 3.66 13.22
CA THR A 67 -1.88 5.01 12.76
C THR A 67 -2.38 6.08 13.73
N LYS A 68 -1.75 7.25 13.72
CA LYS A 68 -2.27 8.44 14.42
C LYS A 68 -3.25 9.25 13.58
N THR A 69 -3.40 8.94 12.30
CA THR A 69 -4.44 9.57 11.48
C THR A 69 -5.81 9.16 12.01
N ASP A 70 -6.70 10.12 12.13
CA ASP A 70 -8.04 9.90 12.65
C ASP A 70 -9.02 9.54 11.54
N TYR A 71 -9.46 8.30 11.54
CA TYR A 71 -10.47 7.77 10.63
C TYR A 71 -11.79 7.40 11.34
N SER A 72 -12.03 7.93 12.54
CA SER A 72 -13.25 7.64 13.33
C SER A 72 -14.54 8.03 12.59
N ALA A 73 -14.49 9.03 11.72
CA ALA A 73 -15.61 9.40 10.85
C ALA A 73 -16.03 8.28 9.87
N TYR A 74 -15.18 7.29 9.65
CA TYR A 74 -15.41 6.14 8.77
C TYR A 74 -15.55 4.82 9.56
N ASN A 75 -15.90 4.91 10.85
CA ASN A 75 -16.02 3.78 11.77
C ASN A 75 -14.71 3.00 12.00
N ILE A 76 -13.57 3.60 11.71
CA ILE A 76 -12.26 3.02 12.01
C ILE A 76 -11.84 3.52 13.38
N ARG A 77 -11.65 2.59 14.33
CA ARG A 77 -11.27 2.91 15.70
C ARG A 77 -9.91 3.59 15.75
N ARG A 78 -9.81 4.64 16.56
CA ARG A 78 -8.54 5.29 16.88
C ARG A 78 -7.60 4.36 17.64
N ASP A 79 -6.32 4.47 17.34
CA ASP A 79 -5.26 3.72 18.00
C ASP A 79 -4.66 4.51 19.16
N HIS A 80 -4.18 3.77 20.17
CA HIS A 80 -3.48 4.41 21.28
C HIS A 80 -2.12 4.94 20.78
N THR A 81 -1.80 6.20 21.08
CA THR A 81 -0.61 6.87 20.55
C THR A 81 0.71 6.19 20.92
N ALA A 82 0.74 5.45 22.03
CA ALA A 82 1.92 4.73 22.49
C ALA A 82 2.30 3.52 21.62
N ILE A 83 1.35 2.97 20.85
CA ILE A 83 1.60 1.81 19.98
C ILE A 83 1.92 2.21 18.53
N VAL A 84 1.83 3.50 18.21
CA VAL A 84 2.03 4.02 16.85
C VAL A 84 3.42 4.64 16.72
N LYS A 85 4.25 4.04 15.88
CA LYS A 85 5.57 4.57 15.55
C LYS A 85 5.44 5.82 14.65
N GLY A 86 5.95 6.96 15.10
CA GLY A 86 5.75 8.24 14.41
C GLY A 86 4.28 8.64 14.38
N LYS A 87 3.76 9.06 13.23
CA LYS A 87 2.33 9.30 12.98
C LYS A 87 1.73 8.27 12.00
N ALA A 88 2.49 7.87 11.00
CA ALA A 88 2.04 6.90 10.01
C ALA A 88 1.91 5.47 10.56
N GLY A 89 2.67 5.14 11.60
CA GLY A 89 2.73 3.79 12.17
C GLY A 89 3.67 2.85 11.41
N SER A 90 3.79 1.63 11.93
CA SER A 90 4.52 0.55 11.26
C SER A 90 3.55 -0.26 10.41
N PRO A 91 3.89 -0.58 9.15
CA PRO A 91 3.05 -1.42 8.30
C PRO A 91 2.88 -2.84 8.84
N TYR A 92 3.66 -3.23 9.85
CA TYR A 92 3.59 -4.54 10.51
C TYR A 92 2.88 -4.52 11.87
N ALA A 93 2.42 -3.36 12.33
CA ALA A 93 1.56 -3.25 13.51
C ALA A 93 0.09 -3.44 13.11
N ILE A 94 -0.23 -4.62 12.58
CA ILE A 94 -1.54 -4.96 12.02
C ILE A 94 -2.63 -4.80 13.08
N LYS A 95 -3.73 -4.19 12.68
CA LYS A 95 -4.88 -3.88 13.51
C LYS A 95 -6.14 -4.63 13.05
N ASP A 96 -6.36 -4.72 11.74
CA ASP A 96 -7.46 -5.48 11.15
C ASP A 96 -6.97 -6.21 9.90
N TYR A 97 -7.01 -7.55 9.94
CA TYR A 97 -6.59 -8.40 8.84
C TYR A 97 -7.61 -8.47 7.69
N TYR A 98 -8.82 -7.99 7.91
CA TYR A 98 -9.90 -7.98 6.93
C TYR A 98 -10.08 -6.63 6.24
N ASP A 99 -9.17 -5.68 6.53
CA ASP A 99 -9.23 -4.34 5.98
C ASP A 99 -7.85 -3.89 5.45
N VAL A 100 -7.86 -2.83 4.67
CA VAL A 100 -6.66 -2.24 4.06
C VAL A 100 -6.35 -0.87 4.67
N ASP A 101 -5.08 -0.47 4.59
CA ASP A 101 -4.61 0.82 5.09
C ASP A 101 -5.37 1.99 4.42
N PRO A 102 -6.17 2.74 5.19
CA PRO A 102 -6.95 3.85 4.64
C PRO A 102 -6.09 5.01 4.11
N ASP A 103 -4.84 5.14 4.56
CA ASP A 103 -3.91 6.15 4.03
C ASP A 103 -3.62 5.95 2.54
N LEU A 104 -3.77 4.71 2.03
CA LEU A 104 -3.50 4.35 0.64
C LEU A 104 -4.68 4.58 -0.30
N ALA A 105 -5.87 4.83 0.23
CA ALA A 105 -7.07 5.08 -0.57
C ALA A 105 -7.21 6.55 -0.94
N ASP A 106 -7.73 6.82 -2.12
CA ASP A 106 -8.19 8.15 -2.53
C ASP A 106 -9.53 8.47 -1.86
N ASP A 107 -10.40 7.46 -1.74
CA ASP A 107 -11.70 7.53 -1.08
C ASP A 107 -11.80 6.45 0.01
N VAL A 108 -11.66 6.86 1.27
CA VAL A 108 -11.59 5.94 2.42
C VAL A 108 -12.77 4.98 2.52
N PRO A 109 -14.05 5.39 2.32
CA PRO A 109 -15.17 4.45 2.28
C PRO A 109 -15.04 3.35 1.23
N ASN A 110 -14.39 3.63 0.12
CA ASN A 110 -14.20 2.70 -1.01
C ASN A 110 -12.81 2.03 -1.03
N ARG A 111 -12.04 2.14 0.06
CA ARG A 111 -10.65 1.63 0.13
C ARG A 111 -10.48 0.18 -0.31
N MET A 112 -11.41 -0.70 0.05
CA MET A 112 -11.34 -2.10 -0.35
C MET A 112 -11.54 -2.27 -1.86
N ALA A 113 -12.52 -1.57 -2.44
CA ALA A 113 -12.76 -1.59 -3.89
C ALA A 113 -11.56 -1.01 -4.66
N GLU A 114 -10.91 0.02 -4.14
CA GLU A 114 -9.69 0.58 -4.73
C GLU A 114 -8.53 -0.43 -4.70
N PHE A 115 -8.39 -1.19 -3.60
CA PHE A 115 -7.39 -2.25 -3.50
C PHE A 115 -7.69 -3.40 -4.47
N GLU A 116 -8.93 -3.85 -4.55
CA GLU A 116 -9.35 -4.89 -5.52
C GLU A 116 -9.06 -4.44 -6.97
N ALA A 117 -9.34 -3.18 -7.28
CA ALA A 117 -9.02 -2.59 -8.58
C ALA A 117 -7.51 -2.54 -8.85
N LEU A 118 -6.67 -2.33 -7.83
CA LEU A 118 -5.21 -2.44 -7.95
C LEU A 118 -4.79 -3.87 -8.30
N ILE A 119 -5.34 -4.87 -7.62
CA ILE A 119 -5.05 -6.28 -7.90
C ILE A 119 -5.41 -6.61 -9.36
N GLU A 120 -6.59 -6.19 -9.79
CA GLU A 120 -7.05 -6.42 -11.16
C GLU A 120 -6.13 -5.76 -12.20
N ARG A 121 -5.73 -4.49 -12.00
CA ARG A 121 -4.77 -3.80 -12.88
C ARG A 121 -3.43 -4.53 -12.93
N THR A 122 -2.95 -5.00 -11.79
CA THR A 122 -1.68 -5.72 -11.67
C THR A 122 -1.73 -7.04 -12.46
N HIS A 123 -2.81 -7.79 -12.32
CA HIS A 123 -3.01 -9.03 -13.08
C HIS A 123 -3.12 -8.75 -14.58
N LYS A 124 -3.81 -7.71 -15.00
CA LYS A 124 -3.91 -7.29 -16.41
C LYS A 124 -2.56 -6.89 -17.00
N ALA A 125 -1.63 -6.39 -16.17
CA ALA A 125 -0.25 -6.12 -16.58
C ALA A 125 0.62 -7.38 -16.69
N GLY A 126 0.08 -8.55 -16.39
CA GLY A 126 0.79 -9.83 -16.42
C GLY A 126 1.69 -10.09 -15.21
N LEU A 127 1.41 -9.42 -14.08
CA LEU A 127 2.11 -9.57 -12.81
C LEU A 127 1.24 -10.32 -11.81
N LYS A 128 1.87 -11.14 -10.96
CA LYS A 128 1.22 -11.74 -9.79
C LYS A 128 1.39 -10.83 -8.58
N VAL A 129 0.45 -10.87 -7.65
CA VAL A 129 0.46 -10.05 -6.43
C VAL A 129 0.92 -10.86 -5.23
N ILE A 130 1.77 -10.25 -4.41
CA ILE A 130 2.14 -10.71 -3.08
C ILE A 130 1.82 -9.58 -2.10
N ILE A 131 1.26 -9.93 -0.94
CA ILE A 131 1.09 -9.01 0.20
C ILE A 131 1.68 -9.63 1.46
N ASP A 132 2.08 -8.79 2.40
CA ASP A 132 2.54 -9.24 3.71
C ASP A 132 1.38 -9.75 4.55
N PHE A 133 1.65 -10.76 5.36
CA PHE A 133 0.72 -11.26 6.36
C PHE A 133 1.51 -11.57 7.64
N VAL A 134 1.55 -10.61 8.54
CA VAL A 134 2.36 -10.65 9.77
C VAL A 134 1.50 -10.90 10.99
#